data_1544d6d73373ee9e284f9dfa1e76dc67
#
_entry.id   1544d6d73373ee9e284f9dfa1e76dc67
#
_cell.length_a   1.000
_cell.length_b   1.000
_cell.length_c   1.000
_cell.angle_alpha   90.00
_cell.angle_beta   90.00
_cell.angle_gamma   90.00
#
_symmetry.space_group_name_H-M   'P 1'
#
loop_
_entity.id
_entity.type
_entity.pdbx_description
1 polymer ?
#
loop_
_entity_poly.entity_id
_entity_poly.type
_entity_poly.pdbx_seq_one_letter_code
_entity_poly.pdbx_strand_id
1 'polypeptide(L)'
;MLYATTRSKVATYTAQRALKEERSPDGGFYVPTAWPHYDPDALTALLKEPAAGIVARVLNDFFKKDLGKLDVEFALGKRFFGMTDISHRIFIGELWRNCDWSFEAACRRLTRRISAEVGSAEPGAWMRIACRIAMIFAFFGELYKNGQLPWHEEADIAVATADFEGPFAAHGARKMGLPVGEVICCCNGNGGLWELLNQGQMKLGAKAQSTMTPKCDRAVPAGLELLIHDRMEWDDVEKFVGLQKTGGTWYLSAEEHRHLRQGISAAVVGDSRIKLAIPNLYKTNGYILCPYSALVYTGLMDYRSRPGKRRAALMLTESDPRQCRETVIHALAISDGELDEWRMGG
;
A
#
# COMPACT_ATOMS: atom_id res chain seq x y z
N MET A 1 2.20 14.52 -18.14
CA MET A 1 3.04 13.32 -17.89
C MET A 1 2.64 12.26 -18.89
N LEU A 2 3.60 11.52 -19.45
CA LEU A 2 3.35 10.33 -20.26
C LEU A 2 3.54 9.08 -19.42
N TYR A 3 2.89 8.00 -19.83
CA TYR A 3 2.97 6.70 -19.19
C TYR A 3 3.46 5.66 -20.19
N ALA A 4 4.38 4.83 -19.77
CA ALA A 4 4.74 3.58 -20.43
C ALA A 4 3.86 2.43 -19.90
N THR A 5 4.09 1.21 -20.37
CA THR A 5 3.51 0.00 -19.81
C THR A 5 4.61 -0.97 -19.42
N THR A 6 4.29 -1.88 -18.50
CA THR A 6 5.22 -2.94 -18.09
C THR A 6 5.46 -3.98 -19.20
N ARG A 7 4.72 -3.96 -20.31
CA ARG A 7 4.77 -4.98 -21.38
C ARG A 7 5.07 -4.43 -22.77
N SER A 8 5.49 -3.16 -22.90
CA SER A 8 5.94 -2.58 -24.16
C SER A 8 7.08 -1.61 -23.94
N LYS A 9 8.15 -1.77 -24.73
CA LYS A 9 9.32 -0.87 -24.71
C LYS A 9 9.07 0.49 -25.39
N VAL A 10 8.04 0.57 -26.23
CA VAL A 10 7.83 1.73 -27.10
C VAL A 10 6.47 2.42 -26.93
N ALA A 11 5.49 1.73 -26.39
CA ALA A 11 4.14 2.29 -26.25
C ALA A 11 4.09 3.34 -25.14
N THR A 12 3.54 4.51 -25.48
CA THR A 12 3.28 5.57 -24.50
C THR A 12 1.83 5.98 -24.52
N TYR A 13 1.32 6.37 -23.35
CA TYR A 13 -0.08 6.68 -23.11
C TYR A 13 -0.25 7.98 -22.33
N THR A 14 -1.44 8.55 -22.41
CA THR A 14 -1.78 9.75 -21.65
C THR A 14 -2.06 9.42 -20.18
N ALA A 15 -1.89 10.41 -19.32
CA ALA A 15 -2.27 10.30 -17.90
C ALA A 15 -3.76 9.99 -17.72
N GLN A 16 -4.63 10.40 -18.65
CA GLN A 16 -6.07 10.12 -18.61
C GLN A 16 -6.37 8.62 -18.70
N ARG A 17 -5.61 7.87 -19.49
CA ARG A 17 -5.77 6.40 -19.57
C ARG A 17 -5.28 5.74 -18.29
N ALA A 18 -4.09 6.08 -17.80
CA ALA A 18 -3.56 5.56 -16.55
C ALA A 18 -4.45 5.86 -15.34
N LEU A 19 -5.21 6.96 -15.37
CA LEU A 19 -6.18 7.34 -14.35
C LEU A 19 -7.35 6.35 -14.22
N LYS A 20 -7.84 5.81 -15.35
CA LYS A 20 -9.11 5.08 -15.43
C LYS A 20 -8.98 3.61 -15.80
N GLU A 21 -7.99 3.27 -16.61
CA GLU A 21 -7.85 1.92 -17.12
C GLU A 21 -7.09 1.04 -16.13
N GLU A 22 -7.62 -0.14 -15.86
CA GLU A 22 -6.99 -1.14 -14.99
C GLU A 22 -5.66 -1.62 -15.57
N ARG A 23 -5.63 -1.83 -16.88
CA ARG A 23 -4.49 -2.32 -17.64
C ARG A 23 -4.39 -1.60 -18.97
N SER A 24 -3.18 -1.55 -19.50
CA SER A 24 -2.94 -1.12 -20.87
C SER A 24 -3.44 -2.17 -21.89
N PRO A 25 -3.60 -1.82 -23.18
CA PRO A 25 -4.07 -2.74 -24.21
C PRO A 25 -3.21 -4.01 -24.39
N ASP A 26 -1.92 -3.96 -24.01
CA ASP A 26 -1.01 -5.10 -24.00
C ASP A 26 -1.16 -5.99 -22.73
N GLY A 27 -2.07 -5.60 -21.82
CA GLY A 27 -2.31 -6.27 -20.54
C GLY A 27 -1.33 -5.91 -19.43
N GLY A 28 -0.38 -5.02 -19.67
CA GLY A 28 0.57 -4.50 -18.69
C GLY A 28 -0.04 -3.45 -17.76
N PHE A 29 0.69 -3.07 -16.73
CA PHE A 29 0.36 -1.91 -15.90
C PHE A 29 0.85 -0.63 -16.54
N TYR A 30 0.15 0.47 -16.30
CA TYR A 30 0.67 1.80 -16.58
C TYR A 30 1.74 2.19 -15.55
N VAL A 31 2.84 2.76 -16.01
CA VAL A 31 3.93 3.30 -15.18
C VAL A 31 4.34 4.66 -15.71
N PRO A 32 4.67 5.66 -14.86
CA PRO A 32 5.12 6.96 -15.36
C PRO A 32 6.46 6.81 -16.06
N THR A 33 6.62 7.47 -17.20
CA THR A 33 7.90 7.49 -17.93
C THR A 33 9.00 8.25 -17.18
N ALA A 34 8.60 9.13 -16.25
CA ALA A 34 9.49 9.84 -15.34
C ALA A 34 8.78 9.99 -14.00
N TRP A 35 9.42 9.54 -12.93
CA TRP A 35 8.89 9.69 -11.57
C TRP A 35 9.01 11.15 -11.12
N PRO A 36 7.97 11.75 -10.53
CA PRO A 36 8.13 12.97 -9.75
C PRO A 36 9.17 12.72 -8.64
N HIS A 37 10.00 13.71 -8.39
CA HIS A 37 10.99 13.62 -7.32
C HIS A 37 11.07 14.95 -6.57
N TYR A 38 11.13 14.88 -5.25
CA TYR A 38 11.30 16.03 -4.38
C TYR A 38 12.71 15.99 -3.77
N ASP A 39 13.49 17.04 -3.99
CA ASP A 39 14.72 17.26 -3.22
C ASP A 39 14.38 17.55 -1.74
N PRO A 40 15.35 17.54 -0.81
CA PRO A 40 15.08 17.70 0.61
C PRO A 40 14.31 18.98 0.98
N ASP A 41 14.57 20.10 0.29
CA ASP A 41 13.91 21.38 0.57
C ASP A 41 12.47 21.38 0.07
N ALA A 42 12.25 20.92 -1.16
CA ALA A 42 10.93 20.76 -1.76
C ALA A 42 10.08 19.75 -0.98
N LEU A 43 10.68 18.64 -0.53
CA LEU A 43 10.02 17.66 0.32
C LEU A 43 9.60 18.28 1.65
N THR A 44 10.51 18.98 2.33
CA THR A 44 10.22 19.65 3.60
C THR A 44 9.09 20.67 3.45
N ALA A 45 9.11 21.47 2.39
CA ALA A 45 8.05 22.42 2.09
C ALA A 45 6.70 21.73 1.88
N LEU A 46 6.66 20.65 1.09
CA LEU A 46 5.46 19.86 0.84
C LEU A 46 4.90 19.26 2.12
N LEU A 47 5.74 18.60 2.94
CA LEU A 47 5.29 17.89 4.14
C LEU A 47 4.82 18.82 5.27
N LYS A 48 5.11 20.12 5.22
CA LYS A 48 4.54 21.12 6.12
C LYS A 48 3.10 21.51 5.78
N GLU A 49 2.65 21.22 4.57
CA GLU A 49 1.28 21.52 4.18
C GLU A 49 0.26 20.67 4.94
N PRO A 50 -1.02 21.09 4.98
CA PRO A 50 -2.11 20.23 5.44
C PRO A 50 -2.21 18.95 4.59
N ALA A 51 -2.66 17.84 5.20
CA ALA A 51 -2.78 16.54 4.52
C ALA A 51 -3.48 16.62 3.15
N ALA A 52 -4.57 17.38 3.05
CA ALA A 52 -5.29 17.58 1.78
C ALA A 52 -4.46 18.31 0.71
N GLY A 53 -3.61 19.26 1.11
CA GLY A 53 -2.67 19.94 0.22
C GLY A 53 -1.59 19.00 -0.29
N ILE A 54 -1.02 18.17 0.60
CA ILE A 54 -0.05 17.14 0.23
C ILE A 54 -0.66 16.16 -0.78
N VAL A 55 -1.86 15.64 -0.50
CA VAL A 55 -2.56 14.71 -1.42
C VAL A 55 -2.80 15.37 -2.78
N ALA A 56 -3.30 16.60 -2.80
CA ALA A 56 -3.54 17.34 -4.03
C ALA A 56 -2.25 17.50 -4.86
N ARG A 57 -1.16 17.91 -4.22
CA ARG A 57 0.12 18.13 -4.90
C ARG A 57 0.67 16.85 -5.52
N VAL A 58 0.73 15.76 -4.77
CA VAL A 58 1.24 14.48 -5.27
C VAL A 58 0.40 13.96 -6.45
N LEU A 59 -0.92 14.05 -6.37
CA LEU A 59 -1.80 13.64 -7.48
C LEU A 59 -1.65 14.56 -8.70
N ASN A 60 -1.46 15.87 -8.52
CA ASN A 60 -1.19 16.80 -9.61
C ASN A 60 0.11 16.48 -10.33
N ASP A 61 1.14 16.07 -9.60
CA ASP A 61 2.42 15.71 -10.21
C ASP A 61 2.31 14.47 -11.09
N PHE A 62 1.46 13.49 -10.74
CA PHE A 62 1.19 12.32 -11.56
C PHE A 62 0.26 12.62 -12.75
N PHE A 63 -0.83 13.34 -12.55
CA PHE A 63 -1.89 13.47 -13.56
C PHE A 63 -1.87 14.82 -14.29
N LYS A 64 -0.96 15.73 -13.92
CA LYS A 64 -0.84 17.08 -14.50
C LYS A 64 -2.19 17.82 -14.48
N LYS A 65 -2.79 17.85 -13.32
CA LYS A 65 -4.04 18.54 -13.02
C LYS A 65 -3.77 19.69 -12.04
N ASP A 66 -4.79 20.41 -11.70
CA ASP A 66 -4.73 21.55 -10.78
C ASP A 66 -5.76 21.36 -9.65
N LEU A 67 -5.58 20.26 -8.90
CA LEU A 67 -6.37 20.03 -7.69
C LEU A 67 -5.89 20.96 -6.59
N GLY A 68 -6.83 21.63 -5.94
CA GLY A 68 -6.57 22.34 -4.69
C GLY A 68 -6.89 21.48 -3.46
N LYS A 69 -6.46 21.97 -2.29
CA LYS A 69 -6.81 21.39 -0.99
C LYS A 69 -8.34 21.17 -0.84
N LEU A 70 -9.16 22.15 -1.26
CA LEU A 70 -10.61 22.07 -1.16
C LEU A 70 -11.20 20.96 -2.04
N ASP A 71 -10.58 20.63 -3.15
CA ASP A 71 -11.03 19.53 -4.02
C ASP A 71 -10.87 18.18 -3.33
N VAL A 72 -9.75 17.99 -2.62
CA VAL A 72 -9.50 16.78 -1.83
C VAL A 72 -10.44 16.70 -0.64
N GLU A 73 -10.63 17.80 0.10
CA GLU A 73 -11.57 17.85 1.23
C GLU A 73 -13.02 17.60 0.79
N PHE A 74 -13.40 18.09 -0.39
CA PHE A 74 -14.72 17.79 -0.98
C PHE A 74 -14.88 16.32 -1.35
N ALA A 75 -13.83 15.73 -1.93
CA ALA A 75 -13.86 14.32 -2.35
C ALA A 75 -13.85 13.35 -1.16
N LEU A 76 -13.05 13.61 -0.15
CA LEU A 76 -12.76 12.66 0.94
C LEU A 76 -13.46 13.00 2.26
N GLY A 77 -13.98 14.21 2.40
CA GLY A 77 -14.49 14.75 3.67
C GLY A 77 -13.37 15.43 4.47
N LYS A 78 -13.73 16.39 5.33
CA LYS A 78 -12.75 17.15 6.13
C LYS A 78 -11.95 16.31 7.13
N ARG A 79 -12.48 15.16 7.53
CA ARG A 79 -11.85 14.22 8.49
C ARG A 79 -11.39 12.94 7.80
N PHE A 80 -10.93 13.02 6.54
CA PHE A 80 -10.53 11.87 5.76
C PHE A 80 -9.23 11.21 6.22
N PHE A 81 -8.56 11.76 7.22
CA PHE A 81 -7.24 11.34 7.64
C PHE A 81 -7.29 10.80 9.06
N GLY A 82 -6.84 9.58 9.27
CA GLY A 82 -6.74 8.94 10.57
C GLY A 82 -5.37 8.31 10.77
N MET A 83 -4.73 8.65 11.89
CA MET A 83 -3.49 8.02 12.31
C MET A 83 -3.55 7.76 13.81
N THR A 84 -3.16 6.55 14.22
CA THR A 84 -3.16 6.12 15.61
C THR A 84 -1.75 5.67 16.02
N ASP A 85 -1.24 6.22 17.13
CA ASP A 85 -0.02 5.73 17.77
C ASP A 85 -0.36 4.56 18.69
N ILE A 86 0.22 3.38 18.43
CA ILE A 86 0.01 2.17 19.23
C ILE A 86 1.19 1.80 20.10
N SER A 87 2.08 2.74 20.39
CA SER A 87 3.30 2.56 21.18
C SER A 87 4.53 2.08 20.40
N HIS A 88 5.70 2.15 21.04
CA HIS A 88 6.98 1.68 20.48
C HIS A 88 7.33 2.25 19.10
N ARG A 89 6.88 3.46 18.79
CA ARG A 89 7.07 4.13 17.49
C ARG A 89 6.42 3.35 16.34
N ILE A 90 5.25 2.76 16.58
CA ILE A 90 4.41 2.12 15.56
C ILE A 90 3.15 2.98 15.39
N PHE A 91 2.93 3.42 14.18
CA PHE A 91 1.81 4.28 13.79
C PHE A 91 0.92 3.54 12.80
N ILE A 92 -0.39 3.60 13.01
CA ILE A 92 -1.37 3.04 12.08
C ILE A 92 -1.89 4.16 11.22
N GLY A 93 -1.67 4.06 9.90
CA GLY A 93 -2.24 4.96 8.90
C GLY A 93 -3.50 4.34 8.28
N GLU A 94 -4.65 4.98 8.50
CA GLU A 94 -5.97 4.50 8.09
C GLU A 94 -6.35 5.06 6.72
N LEU A 95 -6.00 4.37 5.64
CA LEU A 95 -6.35 4.76 4.27
C LEU A 95 -7.86 4.75 4.01
N TRP A 96 -8.61 3.98 4.80
CA TRP A 96 -10.06 3.84 4.70
C TRP A 96 -10.84 4.96 5.40
N ARG A 97 -10.20 5.80 6.21
CA ARG A 97 -10.88 6.89 6.94
C ARG A 97 -11.19 8.04 5.97
N ASN A 98 -12.41 8.08 5.51
CA ASN A 98 -12.98 9.12 4.64
C ASN A 98 -14.51 9.09 4.82
N CYS A 99 -15.24 9.93 4.07
CA CYS A 99 -16.69 10.01 4.20
C CYS A 99 -17.46 8.70 3.92
N ASP A 100 -16.88 7.78 3.15
CA ASP A 100 -17.49 6.48 2.82
C ASP A 100 -16.83 5.31 3.57
N TRP A 101 -15.83 5.57 4.39
CA TRP A 101 -15.07 4.59 5.15
C TRP A 101 -14.49 3.43 4.30
N SER A 102 -14.01 3.78 3.12
CA SER A 102 -13.47 2.82 2.15
C SER A 102 -12.37 3.47 1.32
N PHE A 103 -11.22 2.82 1.24
CA PHE A 103 -10.13 3.28 0.38
C PHE A 103 -10.53 3.27 -1.10
N GLU A 104 -11.27 2.26 -1.54
CA GLU A 104 -11.75 2.19 -2.92
C GLU A 104 -12.71 3.34 -3.26
N ALA A 105 -13.60 3.69 -2.32
CA ALA A 105 -14.50 4.84 -2.50
C ALA A 105 -13.72 6.15 -2.54
N ALA A 106 -12.68 6.32 -1.71
CA ALA A 106 -11.78 7.46 -1.78
C ALA A 106 -11.15 7.62 -3.16
N CYS A 107 -10.59 6.53 -3.70
CA CYS A 107 -10.01 6.52 -5.03
C CYS A 107 -11.03 6.89 -6.12
N ARG A 108 -12.26 6.33 -6.07
CA ARG A 108 -13.35 6.67 -7.02
C ARG A 108 -13.70 8.15 -6.96
N ARG A 109 -13.85 8.74 -5.77
CA ARG A 109 -14.18 10.16 -5.62
C ARG A 109 -13.07 11.07 -6.15
N LEU A 110 -11.81 10.76 -5.85
CA LEU A 110 -10.66 11.48 -6.39
C LEU A 110 -10.58 11.33 -7.91
N THR A 111 -10.82 10.12 -8.46
CA THR A 111 -10.85 9.88 -9.89
C THR A 111 -11.89 10.78 -10.59
N ARG A 112 -13.12 10.84 -10.06
CA ARG A 112 -14.16 11.74 -10.58
C ARG A 112 -13.73 13.19 -10.54
N ARG A 113 -13.11 13.63 -9.45
CA ARG A 113 -12.66 15.01 -9.31
C ARG A 113 -11.55 15.37 -10.30
N ILE A 114 -10.60 14.46 -10.50
CA ILE A 114 -9.48 14.65 -11.46
C ILE A 114 -9.97 14.60 -12.91
N SER A 115 -10.87 13.67 -13.25
CA SER A 115 -11.36 13.52 -14.63
C SER A 115 -12.35 14.60 -15.04
N ALA A 116 -12.95 15.29 -14.08
CA ALA A 116 -14.04 16.25 -14.29
C ALA A 116 -15.25 15.66 -15.06
N GLU A 117 -15.45 14.34 -14.98
CA GLU A 117 -16.55 13.66 -15.65
C GLU A 117 -17.76 13.51 -14.75
N VAL A 118 -18.93 13.65 -15.36
CA VAL A 118 -20.24 13.37 -14.74
C VAL A 118 -20.53 11.88 -14.94
N GLY A 119 -20.52 11.10 -13.85
CA GLY A 119 -20.81 9.66 -13.89
C GLY A 119 -19.87 8.81 -13.05
N SER A 120 -19.94 7.48 -13.20
CA SER A 120 -19.02 6.56 -12.51
C SER A 120 -17.66 6.56 -13.21
N ALA A 121 -16.64 7.07 -12.57
CA ALA A 121 -15.26 6.91 -13.01
C ALA A 121 -14.58 5.91 -12.05
N GLU A 122 -14.37 4.69 -12.53
CA GLU A 122 -13.60 3.71 -11.76
C GLU A 122 -12.11 4.05 -11.82
N PRO A 123 -11.39 3.93 -10.70
CA PRO A 123 -9.95 4.17 -10.67
C PRO A 123 -9.20 3.02 -11.34
N GLY A 124 -8.30 3.33 -12.25
CA GLY A 124 -7.33 2.36 -12.77
C GLY A 124 -6.32 1.94 -11.69
N ALA A 125 -5.55 0.87 -11.95
CA ALA A 125 -4.53 0.40 -11.01
C ALA A 125 -3.53 1.51 -10.64
N TRP A 126 -3.09 2.29 -11.63
CA TRP A 126 -2.16 3.40 -11.35
C TRP A 126 -2.77 4.50 -10.48
N MET A 127 -4.06 4.79 -10.65
CA MET A 127 -4.74 5.76 -9.78
C MET A 127 -4.79 5.30 -8.33
N ARG A 128 -5.06 4.02 -8.08
CA ARG A 128 -5.05 3.47 -6.72
C ARG A 128 -3.64 3.51 -6.10
N ILE A 129 -2.60 3.23 -6.90
CA ILE A 129 -1.19 3.36 -6.48
C ILE A 129 -0.87 4.83 -6.15
N ALA A 130 -1.22 5.77 -7.02
CA ALA A 130 -0.98 7.19 -6.80
C ALA A 130 -1.71 7.72 -5.56
N CYS A 131 -2.94 7.27 -5.30
CA CYS A 131 -3.67 7.60 -4.06
C CYS A 131 -2.92 7.10 -2.82
N ARG A 132 -2.42 5.85 -2.83
CA ARG A 132 -1.63 5.33 -1.71
C ARG A 132 -0.35 6.12 -1.50
N ILE A 133 0.38 6.45 -2.57
CA ILE A 133 1.57 7.31 -2.50
C ILE A 133 1.22 8.65 -1.84
N ALA A 134 0.18 9.32 -2.34
CA ALA A 134 -0.24 10.62 -1.81
C ALA A 134 -0.61 10.57 -0.31
N MET A 135 -1.30 9.51 0.11
CA MET A 135 -1.64 9.30 1.51
C MET A 135 -0.41 8.97 2.37
N ILE A 136 0.56 8.19 1.86
CA ILE A 136 1.83 7.92 2.55
C ILE A 136 2.58 9.24 2.80
N PHE A 137 2.68 10.12 1.81
CA PHE A 137 3.26 11.46 2.00
C PHE A 137 2.53 12.26 3.07
N ALA A 138 1.19 12.22 3.07
CA ALA A 138 0.39 12.91 4.07
C ALA A 138 0.64 12.36 5.49
N PHE A 139 0.74 11.03 5.67
CA PHE A 139 1.08 10.42 6.96
C PHE A 139 2.46 10.84 7.45
N PHE A 140 3.47 10.83 6.60
CA PHE A 140 4.80 11.32 6.96
C PHE A 140 4.77 12.81 7.34
N GLY A 141 4.03 13.64 6.61
CA GLY A 141 3.82 15.03 6.95
C GLY A 141 3.25 15.22 8.36
N GLU A 142 2.25 14.41 8.74
CA GLU A 142 1.67 14.47 10.09
C GLU A 142 2.66 13.98 11.16
N LEU A 143 3.38 12.88 10.90
CA LEU A 143 4.40 12.37 11.84
C LEU A 143 5.46 13.41 12.15
N TYR A 144 5.95 14.13 11.15
CA TYR A 144 6.93 15.18 11.33
C TYR A 144 6.37 16.43 12.00
N LYS A 145 5.22 16.92 11.55
CA LYS A 145 4.57 18.11 12.14
C LYS A 145 4.22 17.94 13.60
N ASN A 146 3.79 16.73 13.99
CA ASN A 146 3.42 16.40 15.36
C ASN A 146 4.63 16.02 16.25
N GLY A 147 5.86 16.04 15.71
CA GLY A 147 7.08 15.67 16.45
C GLY A 147 7.17 14.19 16.80
N GLN A 148 6.33 13.34 16.21
CA GLN A 148 6.34 11.89 16.42
C GLN A 148 7.51 11.21 15.71
N LEU A 149 8.00 11.86 14.65
CA LEU A 149 9.19 11.48 13.90
C LEU A 149 10.06 12.73 13.70
N PRO A 150 11.36 12.72 14.02
CA PRO A 150 12.28 13.80 13.66
C PRO A 150 12.32 14.02 12.13
N TRP A 151 12.45 15.28 11.71
CA TRP A 151 12.54 15.61 10.28
C TRP A 151 13.64 14.80 9.60
N HIS A 152 13.33 14.25 8.44
CA HIS A 152 14.19 13.39 7.62
C HIS A 152 14.59 12.03 8.25
N GLU A 153 14.10 11.69 9.43
CA GLU A 153 14.28 10.33 9.95
C GLU A 153 13.46 9.34 9.10
N GLU A 154 14.07 8.21 8.77
CA GLU A 154 13.41 7.15 8.04
C GLU A 154 12.39 6.40 8.90
N ALA A 155 11.26 6.04 8.30
CA ALA A 155 10.34 5.07 8.88
C ALA A 155 10.13 3.88 7.94
N ASP A 156 10.01 2.70 8.53
CA ASP A 156 9.62 1.49 7.79
C ASP A 156 8.12 1.56 7.45
N ILE A 157 7.72 0.95 6.33
CA ILE A 157 6.29 0.85 5.98
C ILE A 157 5.89 -0.61 5.93
N ALA A 158 4.93 -1.01 6.77
CA ALA A 158 4.34 -2.34 6.75
C ALA A 158 2.98 -2.31 6.05
N VAL A 159 2.76 -3.26 5.13
CA VAL A 159 1.57 -3.30 4.29
C VAL A 159 1.22 -4.72 3.86
N ALA A 160 -0.07 -5.04 3.72
CA ALA A 160 -0.51 -6.32 3.19
C ALA A 160 -0.14 -6.45 1.72
N THR A 161 0.24 -7.64 1.29
CA THR A 161 0.65 -7.89 -0.10
C THR A 161 -0.50 -7.80 -1.09
N ALA A 162 -1.66 -8.36 -0.77
CA ALA A 162 -2.86 -8.37 -1.62
C ALA A 162 -2.55 -8.44 -3.14
N ASP A 163 -2.81 -7.36 -3.87
CA ASP A 163 -2.50 -7.18 -5.29
C ASP A 163 -1.08 -6.63 -5.56
N PHE A 164 -0.31 -6.35 -4.52
CA PHE A 164 1.00 -5.69 -4.52
C PHE A 164 1.00 -4.18 -4.81
N GLU A 165 -0.14 -3.56 -5.04
CA GLU A 165 -0.21 -2.10 -5.26
C GLU A 165 0.26 -1.31 -4.03
N GLY A 166 -0.06 -1.78 -2.81
CA GLY A 166 0.38 -1.18 -1.55
C GLY A 166 1.90 -1.19 -1.36
N PRO A 167 2.58 -2.35 -1.44
CA PRO A 167 4.04 -2.42 -1.42
C PRO A 167 4.71 -1.58 -2.50
N PHE A 168 4.17 -1.59 -3.72
CA PHE A 168 4.71 -0.78 -4.82
C PHE A 168 4.51 0.72 -4.58
N ALA A 169 3.39 1.14 -3.99
CA ALA A 169 3.18 2.54 -3.60
C ALA A 169 4.19 3.01 -2.54
N ALA A 170 4.48 2.20 -1.53
CA ALA A 170 5.52 2.51 -0.54
C ALA A 170 6.91 2.63 -1.18
N HIS A 171 7.24 1.73 -2.10
CA HIS A 171 8.46 1.83 -2.92
C HIS A 171 8.47 3.10 -3.79
N GLY A 172 7.35 3.43 -4.43
CA GLY A 172 7.19 4.65 -5.23
C GLY A 172 7.37 5.92 -4.41
N ALA A 173 6.84 5.97 -3.19
CA ALA A 173 7.04 7.09 -2.28
C ALA A 173 8.54 7.32 -1.97
N ARG A 174 9.32 6.23 -1.78
CA ARG A 174 10.79 6.30 -1.64
C ARG A 174 11.44 6.86 -2.90
N LYS A 175 11.05 6.40 -4.09
CA LYS A 175 11.57 6.93 -5.37
C LYS A 175 11.33 8.43 -5.53
N MET A 176 10.24 8.94 -4.97
CA MET A 176 9.91 10.36 -4.98
C MET A 176 10.66 11.18 -3.92
N GLY A 177 11.53 10.58 -3.13
CA GLY A 177 12.38 11.25 -2.15
C GLY A 177 11.91 11.15 -0.70
N LEU A 178 10.75 10.49 -0.43
CA LEU A 178 10.30 10.28 0.95
C LEU A 178 11.28 9.34 1.69
N PRO A 179 11.69 9.64 2.94
CA PRO A 179 12.63 8.80 3.68
C PRO A 179 11.94 7.54 4.23
N VAL A 180 11.60 6.66 3.30
CA VAL A 180 11.06 5.32 3.59
C VAL A 180 12.23 4.37 3.82
N GLY A 181 12.27 3.76 4.99
CA GLY A 181 13.23 2.73 5.35
C GLY A 181 12.97 1.41 4.64
N GLU A 182 12.57 0.38 5.36
CA GLU A 182 12.19 -0.91 4.74
C GLU A 182 10.70 -0.94 4.39
N VAL A 183 10.34 -1.51 3.24
CA VAL A 183 8.97 -1.88 2.91
C VAL A 183 8.75 -3.33 3.32
N ILE A 184 7.88 -3.56 4.29
CA ILE A 184 7.61 -4.87 4.87
C ILE A 184 6.32 -5.42 4.28
N CYS A 185 6.47 -6.36 3.34
CA CYS A 185 5.37 -7.04 2.67
C CYS A 185 4.81 -8.15 3.58
N CYS A 186 3.62 -7.96 4.12
CA CYS A 186 2.97 -8.93 5.00
C CYS A 186 2.09 -9.88 4.18
N CYS A 187 2.56 -11.13 4.06
CA CYS A 187 1.91 -12.23 3.34
C CYS A 187 1.14 -13.10 4.32
N ASN A 188 0.01 -13.68 3.89
CA ASN A 188 -0.62 -14.78 4.62
C ASN A 188 0.12 -16.11 4.35
N GLY A 189 -0.51 -17.27 4.61
CA GLY A 189 0.08 -18.59 4.36
C GLY A 189 0.52 -18.86 2.91
N ASN A 190 0.16 -18.00 1.95
CA ASN A 190 0.67 -18.01 0.58
C ASN A 190 2.05 -17.36 0.50
N GLY A 191 3.06 -18.13 0.79
CA GLY A 191 4.44 -17.69 0.94
C GLY A 191 5.22 -17.39 -0.34
N GLY A 192 4.60 -17.39 -1.54
CA GLY A 192 5.35 -17.27 -2.81
C GLY A 192 6.19 -16.00 -2.91
N LEU A 193 5.66 -14.84 -2.51
CA LEU A 193 6.45 -13.61 -2.45
C LEU A 193 7.55 -13.70 -1.37
N TRP A 194 7.27 -14.30 -0.23
CA TRP A 194 8.26 -14.52 0.82
C TRP A 194 9.40 -15.42 0.33
N GLU A 195 9.10 -16.52 -0.38
CA GLU A 195 10.10 -17.39 -1.00
C GLU A 195 10.97 -16.61 -2.00
N LEU A 196 10.36 -15.79 -2.85
CA LEU A 196 11.08 -14.94 -3.79
C LEU A 196 12.06 -13.99 -3.09
N LEU A 197 11.58 -13.24 -2.11
CA LEU A 197 12.37 -12.21 -1.43
C LEU A 197 13.39 -12.78 -0.43
N ASN A 198 13.20 -14.00 0.09
CA ASN A 198 14.12 -14.61 1.07
C ASN A 198 14.98 -15.73 0.48
N GLN A 199 14.52 -16.43 -0.55
CA GLN A 199 15.20 -17.60 -1.12
C GLN A 199 15.59 -17.41 -2.60
N GLY A 200 15.14 -16.34 -3.25
CA GLY A 200 15.40 -16.10 -4.67
C GLY A 200 14.64 -17.04 -5.61
N GLN A 201 13.58 -17.67 -5.13
CA GLN A 201 12.75 -18.56 -5.95
C GLN A 201 11.27 -18.36 -5.63
N MET A 202 10.40 -18.63 -6.59
CA MET A 202 8.95 -18.53 -6.41
C MET A 202 8.24 -19.58 -7.27
N LYS A 203 7.38 -20.37 -6.64
CA LYS A 203 6.52 -21.32 -7.36
C LYS A 203 5.22 -20.63 -7.79
N LEU A 204 5.02 -20.53 -9.10
CA LEU A 204 3.80 -19.97 -9.70
C LEU A 204 2.71 -21.05 -9.81
N GLY A 205 1.46 -20.66 -9.59
CA GLY A 205 0.31 -21.58 -9.65
C GLY A 205 0.00 -22.33 -8.35
N ALA A 206 0.83 -22.23 -7.31
CA ALA A 206 0.48 -22.76 -5.99
C ALA A 206 -0.62 -21.89 -5.34
N LYS A 207 -1.65 -22.56 -4.82
CA LYS A 207 -2.74 -21.88 -4.08
C LYS A 207 -2.77 -22.44 -2.66
N ALA A 208 -2.55 -21.59 -1.69
CA ALA A 208 -3.00 -21.85 -0.33
C ALA A 208 -4.30 -21.04 -0.10
N GLN A 209 -5.21 -21.57 0.69
CA GLN A 209 -6.43 -20.86 1.05
C GLN A 209 -6.27 -20.25 2.43
N SER A 210 -6.58 -18.95 2.57
CA SER A 210 -6.74 -18.30 3.84
C SER A 210 -8.21 -17.94 4.03
N THR A 211 -8.77 -18.30 5.18
CA THR A 211 -10.13 -17.91 5.55
C THR A 211 -10.18 -16.51 6.13
N MET A 212 -9.05 -16.01 6.66
CA MET A 212 -8.96 -14.71 7.30
C MET A 212 -8.68 -13.56 6.31
N THR A 213 -7.85 -13.82 5.30
CA THR A 213 -7.40 -12.80 4.35
C THR A 213 -7.45 -13.28 2.89
N PRO A 214 -8.65 -13.61 2.36
CA PRO A 214 -8.78 -14.22 1.03
C PRO A 214 -8.26 -13.34 -0.12
N LYS A 215 -8.24 -12.01 0.02
CA LYS A 215 -7.64 -11.12 -1.01
C LYS A 215 -6.13 -11.30 -1.15
N CYS A 216 -5.46 -11.87 -0.15
CA CYS A 216 -4.02 -12.18 -0.17
C CYS A 216 -3.74 -13.64 -0.61
N ASP A 217 -4.72 -14.37 -1.11
CA ASP A 217 -4.58 -15.80 -1.46
C ASP A 217 -3.85 -16.07 -2.77
N ARG A 218 -3.46 -15.04 -3.49
CA ARG A 218 -2.58 -15.22 -4.64
C ARG A 218 -1.15 -15.36 -4.16
N ALA A 219 -0.58 -16.55 -4.32
CA ALA A 219 0.83 -16.79 -4.02
C ALA A 219 1.76 -15.80 -4.75
N VAL A 220 1.30 -15.33 -5.91
CA VAL A 220 1.99 -14.33 -6.73
C VAL A 220 1.01 -13.20 -7.04
N PRO A 221 1.13 -12.08 -6.34
CA PRO A 221 0.30 -10.91 -6.63
C PRO A 221 0.63 -10.35 -8.02
N ALA A 222 -0.42 -9.98 -8.76
CA ALA A 222 -0.26 -9.49 -10.13
C ALA A 222 0.61 -8.22 -10.22
N GLY A 223 0.52 -7.33 -9.23
CA GLY A 223 1.29 -6.09 -9.17
C GLY A 223 2.80 -6.27 -8.90
N LEU A 224 3.26 -7.49 -8.60
CA LEU A 224 4.69 -7.79 -8.53
C LEU A 224 5.41 -7.49 -9.87
N GLU A 225 4.68 -7.58 -10.98
CA GLU A 225 5.15 -7.16 -12.31
C GLU A 225 5.68 -5.71 -12.33
N LEU A 226 5.07 -4.82 -11.55
CA LEU A 226 5.52 -3.42 -11.42
C LEU A 226 6.92 -3.31 -10.80
N LEU A 227 7.19 -4.10 -9.77
CA LEU A 227 8.51 -4.10 -9.12
C LEU A 227 9.57 -4.75 -10.01
N ILE A 228 9.21 -5.83 -10.70
CA ILE A 228 10.10 -6.50 -11.66
C ILE A 228 10.45 -5.53 -12.79
N HIS A 229 9.45 -4.86 -13.37
CA HIS A 229 9.69 -3.83 -14.41
C HIS A 229 10.57 -2.67 -13.93
N ASP A 230 10.44 -2.28 -12.66
CA ASP A 230 11.21 -1.16 -12.10
C ASP A 230 12.67 -1.50 -11.79
N ARG A 231 12.96 -2.78 -11.51
CA ARG A 231 14.25 -3.22 -10.95
C ARG A 231 15.01 -4.25 -11.76
N MET A 232 14.39 -4.86 -12.74
CA MET A 232 14.97 -5.95 -13.49
C MET A 232 14.94 -5.67 -14.99
N GLU A 233 15.57 -6.53 -15.77
CA GLU A 233 15.62 -6.39 -17.21
C GLU A 233 14.28 -6.74 -17.85
N TRP A 234 14.08 -6.31 -19.08
CA TRP A 234 12.86 -6.57 -19.85
C TRP A 234 12.55 -8.06 -19.97
N ASP A 235 13.56 -8.86 -20.21
CA ASP A 235 13.41 -10.32 -20.40
C ASP A 235 12.87 -10.99 -19.13
N ASP A 236 13.14 -10.45 -17.94
CA ASP A 236 12.59 -10.94 -16.68
C ASP A 236 11.09 -10.65 -16.57
N VAL A 237 10.64 -9.51 -17.07
CA VAL A 237 9.20 -9.20 -17.15
C VAL A 237 8.50 -10.19 -18.07
N GLU A 238 9.05 -10.43 -19.27
CA GLU A 238 8.49 -11.39 -20.24
C GLU A 238 8.44 -12.80 -19.64
N LYS A 239 9.52 -13.24 -19.01
CA LYS A 239 9.63 -14.52 -18.33
C LYS A 239 8.59 -14.65 -17.19
N PHE A 240 8.47 -13.64 -16.33
CA PHE A 240 7.49 -13.61 -15.26
C PHE A 240 6.05 -13.72 -15.79
N VAL A 241 5.71 -12.90 -16.79
CA VAL A 241 4.39 -12.92 -17.43
C VAL A 241 4.10 -14.26 -18.12
N GLY A 242 5.11 -14.87 -18.76
CA GLY A 242 5.00 -16.20 -19.34
C GLY A 242 4.68 -17.27 -18.29
N LEU A 243 5.43 -17.28 -17.19
CA LEU A 243 5.25 -18.22 -16.08
C LEU A 243 3.90 -18.03 -15.35
N GLN A 244 3.36 -16.81 -15.28
CA GLN A 244 2.01 -16.60 -14.75
C GLN A 244 0.93 -17.36 -15.55
N LYS A 245 1.13 -17.55 -16.85
CA LYS A 245 0.20 -18.27 -17.74
C LYS A 245 0.39 -19.78 -17.71
N THR A 246 1.65 -20.23 -17.69
CA THR A 246 2.00 -21.64 -17.83
C THR A 246 2.21 -22.36 -16.51
N GLY A 247 2.41 -21.62 -15.42
CA GLY A 247 2.90 -22.17 -14.15
C GLY A 247 4.40 -22.47 -14.19
N GLY A 248 4.92 -22.95 -13.07
CA GLY A 248 6.34 -23.31 -12.94
C GLY A 248 7.03 -22.64 -11.76
N THR A 249 8.34 -22.78 -11.68
CA THR A 249 9.15 -22.13 -10.66
C THR A 249 10.08 -21.10 -11.31
N TRP A 250 10.07 -19.88 -10.78
CA TRP A 250 11.02 -18.85 -11.15
C TRP A 250 12.19 -18.84 -10.18
N TYR A 251 13.39 -18.91 -10.73
CA TYR A 251 14.65 -18.83 -9.99
C TYR A 251 15.37 -17.55 -10.39
N LEU A 252 15.84 -16.81 -9.40
CA LEU A 252 16.68 -15.63 -9.55
C LEU A 252 18.15 -16.02 -9.33
N SER A 253 19.05 -15.42 -10.08
CA SER A 253 20.47 -15.41 -9.73
C SER A 253 20.70 -14.65 -8.41
N ALA A 254 21.85 -14.82 -7.79
CA ALA A 254 22.20 -14.12 -6.56
C ALA A 254 22.21 -12.58 -6.72
N GLU A 255 22.53 -12.09 -7.92
CA GLU A 255 22.55 -10.68 -8.25
C GLU A 255 21.13 -10.13 -8.43
N GLU A 256 20.31 -10.77 -9.26
CA GLU A 256 18.88 -10.43 -9.45
C GLU A 256 18.14 -10.44 -8.12
N HIS A 257 18.35 -11.46 -7.30
CA HIS A 257 17.73 -11.56 -5.97
C HIS A 257 18.12 -10.41 -5.05
N ARG A 258 19.41 -10.03 -5.00
CA ARG A 258 19.91 -8.92 -4.21
C ARG A 258 19.29 -7.60 -4.70
N HIS A 259 19.21 -7.40 -6.00
CA HIS A 259 18.67 -6.19 -6.61
C HIS A 259 17.17 -6.07 -6.36
N LEU A 260 16.40 -7.13 -6.59
CA LEU A 260 14.95 -7.15 -6.40
C LEU A 260 14.55 -6.83 -4.96
N ARG A 261 15.24 -7.39 -3.97
CA ARG A 261 14.89 -7.26 -2.54
C ARG A 261 15.43 -6.01 -1.85
N GLN A 262 16.20 -5.16 -2.51
CA GLN A 262 16.81 -3.98 -1.87
C GLN A 262 15.75 -3.08 -1.21
N GLY A 263 15.80 -2.94 0.14
CA GLY A 263 14.84 -2.16 0.92
C GLY A 263 13.42 -2.72 0.93
N ILE A 264 13.24 -4.00 0.57
CA ILE A 264 11.96 -4.71 0.63
C ILE A 264 12.15 -6.04 1.34
N SER A 265 11.34 -6.31 2.33
CA SER A 265 11.31 -7.56 3.10
C SER A 265 9.91 -8.17 3.06
N ALA A 266 9.81 -9.47 3.31
CA ALA A 266 8.52 -10.14 3.46
C ALA A 266 8.44 -10.90 4.78
N ALA A 267 7.25 -10.94 5.35
CA ALA A 267 6.88 -11.75 6.51
C ALA A 267 5.65 -12.60 6.16
N VAL A 268 5.62 -13.85 6.64
CA VAL A 268 4.49 -14.76 6.45
C VAL A 268 3.77 -14.98 7.77
N VAL A 269 2.46 -14.81 7.77
CA VAL A 269 1.61 -14.92 8.96
C VAL A 269 0.44 -15.87 8.68
N GLY A 270 0.35 -16.95 9.46
CA GLY A 270 -0.78 -17.90 9.36
C GLY A 270 -2.05 -17.38 10.04
N ASP A 271 -3.21 -17.90 9.61
CA ASP A 271 -4.55 -17.48 10.06
C ASP A 271 -4.73 -17.51 11.59
N SER A 272 -4.16 -18.50 12.27
CA SER A 272 -4.25 -18.60 13.75
C SER A 272 -3.60 -17.39 14.45
N ARG A 273 -2.47 -16.92 13.93
CA ARG A 273 -1.77 -15.74 14.47
C ARG A 273 -2.51 -14.45 14.15
N ILE A 274 -3.09 -14.34 12.95
CA ILE A 274 -3.96 -13.21 12.55
C ILE A 274 -5.14 -13.11 13.53
N LYS A 275 -5.82 -14.24 13.80
CA LYS A 275 -6.95 -14.29 14.72
C LYS A 275 -6.58 -13.87 16.15
N LEU A 276 -5.42 -14.27 16.66
CA LEU A 276 -4.94 -13.91 17.99
C LEU A 276 -4.53 -12.44 18.11
N ALA A 277 -4.03 -11.82 17.04
CA ALA A 277 -3.59 -10.43 17.07
C ALA A 277 -4.73 -9.44 17.31
N ILE A 278 -5.95 -9.74 16.84
CA ILE A 278 -7.13 -8.87 16.98
C ILE A 278 -7.43 -8.59 18.46
N PRO A 279 -7.72 -9.59 19.32
CA PRO A 279 -7.99 -9.32 20.73
C PRO A 279 -6.76 -8.85 21.51
N ASN A 280 -5.56 -9.24 21.10
CA ASN A 280 -4.36 -8.84 21.80
C ASN A 280 -4.12 -7.32 21.68
N LEU A 281 -4.18 -6.75 20.49
CA LEU A 281 -4.01 -5.32 20.31
C LEU A 281 -5.16 -4.52 20.93
N TYR A 282 -6.38 -5.01 20.82
CA TYR A 282 -7.53 -4.38 21.49
C TYR A 282 -7.35 -4.28 23.00
N LYS A 283 -6.92 -5.36 23.66
CA LYS A 283 -6.66 -5.37 25.11
C LYS A 283 -5.53 -4.46 25.54
N THR A 284 -4.50 -4.29 24.72
CA THR A 284 -3.32 -3.51 25.09
C THR A 284 -3.42 -2.03 24.71
N ASN A 285 -4.12 -1.71 23.63
CA ASN A 285 -4.14 -0.37 23.05
C ASN A 285 -5.55 0.17 22.74
N GLY A 286 -6.60 -0.62 22.92
CA GLY A 286 -7.96 -0.23 22.57
C GLY A 286 -8.23 -0.15 21.06
N TYR A 287 -7.27 -0.54 20.22
CA TYR A 287 -7.41 -0.45 18.77
C TYR A 287 -7.94 -1.77 18.18
N ILE A 288 -9.01 -1.67 17.39
CA ILE A 288 -9.61 -2.82 16.72
C ILE A 288 -8.97 -3.03 15.34
N LEU A 289 -8.37 -4.20 15.16
CA LEU A 289 -7.84 -4.65 13.87
C LEU A 289 -8.90 -5.43 13.10
N CYS A 290 -8.99 -5.20 11.78
CA CYS A 290 -9.59 -6.18 10.87
C CYS A 290 -8.56 -7.30 10.57
N PRO A 291 -8.95 -8.43 9.96
CA PRO A 291 -8.00 -9.51 9.63
C PRO A 291 -6.80 -9.05 8.80
N TYR A 292 -6.99 -8.14 7.84
CA TYR A 292 -5.90 -7.61 7.00
C TYR A 292 -4.93 -6.74 7.80
N SER A 293 -5.44 -5.86 8.65
CA SER A 293 -4.59 -5.07 9.54
C SER A 293 -3.89 -5.92 10.61
N ALA A 294 -4.54 -7.00 11.08
CA ALA A 294 -3.93 -7.98 11.99
C ALA A 294 -2.79 -8.76 11.31
N LEU A 295 -2.93 -9.09 10.02
CA LEU A 295 -1.86 -9.65 9.19
C LEU A 295 -0.66 -8.69 9.16
N VAL A 296 -0.90 -7.41 8.87
CA VAL A 296 0.17 -6.38 8.79
C VAL A 296 0.83 -6.17 10.14
N TYR A 297 0.05 -6.04 11.21
CA TYR A 297 0.58 -5.88 12.57
C TYR A 297 1.48 -7.05 12.97
N THR A 298 1.01 -8.28 12.76
CA THR A 298 1.77 -9.49 13.13
C THR A 298 3.05 -9.62 12.31
N GLY A 299 2.98 -9.38 11.00
CA GLY A 299 4.15 -9.39 10.11
C GLY A 299 5.18 -8.33 10.47
N LEU A 300 4.74 -7.13 10.84
CA LEU A 300 5.60 -6.06 11.36
C LEU A 300 6.27 -6.47 12.68
N MET A 301 5.54 -7.08 13.61
CA MET A 301 6.11 -7.53 14.88
C MET A 301 7.16 -8.62 14.67
N ASP A 302 6.95 -9.55 13.73
CA ASP A 302 7.95 -10.56 13.35
C ASP A 302 9.21 -9.92 12.76
N TYR A 303 9.05 -8.94 11.90
CA TYR A 303 10.18 -8.20 11.36
C TYR A 303 10.97 -7.48 12.47
N ARG A 304 10.28 -6.77 13.35
CA ARG A 304 10.87 -5.99 14.45
C ARG A 304 11.49 -6.85 15.57
N SER A 305 11.14 -8.14 15.66
CA SER A 305 11.77 -9.07 16.60
C SER A 305 13.23 -9.39 16.23
N ARG A 306 13.63 -9.12 14.99
CA ARG A 306 15.01 -9.33 14.51
C ARG A 306 15.93 -8.24 15.03
N PRO A 307 17.21 -8.54 15.36
CA PRO A 307 18.17 -7.54 15.82
C PRO A 307 18.32 -6.37 14.83
N GLY A 308 18.36 -5.14 15.36
CA GLY A 308 18.54 -3.92 14.56
C GLY A 308 17.32 -3.47 13.74
N LYS A 309 16.18 -4.15 13.85
CA LYS A 309 14.96 -3.86 13.06
C LYS A 309 13.88 -3.14 13.88
N ARG A 310 14.24 -2.03 14.56
CA ARG A 310 13.33 -1.28 15.46
C ARG A 310 13.17 0.20 15.07
N ARG A 311 13.30 0.52 13.80
CA ARG A 311 12.97 1.84 13.27
C ARG A 311 11.51 2.22 13.58
N ALA A 312 11.17 3.50 13.53
CA ALA A 312 9.76 3.90 13.48
C ALA A 312 9.06 3.20 12.31
N ALA A 313 7.82 2.82 12.48
CA ALA A 313 7.09 2.09 11.45
C ALA A 313 5.69 2.65 11.26
N LEU A 314 5.32 2.90 10.01
CA LEU A 314 3.96 3.20 9.57
C LEU A 314 3.32 1.90 9.08
N MET A 315 2.28 1.46 9.76
CA MET A 315 1.45 0.34 9.36
C MET A 315 0.25 0.85 8.57
N LEU A 316 0.15 0.49 7.29
CA LEU A 316 -0.98 0.90 6.45
C LEU A 316 -2.14 -0.07 6.57
N THR A 317 -3.34 0.48 6.78
CA THR A 317 -4.59 -0.27 6.82
C THR A 317 -5.57 0.26 5.79
N GLU A 318 -6.15 -0.64 4.98
CA GLU A 318 -7.03 -0.28 3.86
C GLU A 318 -8.51 -0.58 4.11
N SER A 319 -8.81 -1.34 5.17
CA SER A 319 -10.16 -1.78 5.49
C SER A 319 -10.59 -1.36 6.88
N ASP A 320 -11.78 -0.77 6.96
CA ASP A 320 -12.50 -0.56 8.21
C ASP A 320 -12.79 -1.94 8.87
N PRO A 321 -12.56 -2.14 10.17
CA PRO A 321 -12.86 -3.39 10.86
C PRO A 321 -14.30 -3.90 10.66
N ARG A 322 -15.25 -3.01 10.45
CA ARG A 322 -16.66 -3.38 10.19
C ARG A 322 -16.89 -4.05 8.84
N GLN A 323 -15.98 -3.94 7.89
CA GLN A 323 -16.04 -4.73 6.64
C GLN A 323 -15.81 -6.23 6.88
N CYS A 324 -15.23 -6.59 8.03
CA CYS A 324 -15.04 -7.96 8.50
C CYS A 324 -15.77 -8.20 9.83
N ARG A 325 -16.96 -7.60 9.97
CA ARG A 325 -17.76 -7.52 11.20
C ARG A 325 -17.86 -8.84 11.96
N GLU A 326 -18.34 -9.89 11.33
CA GLU A 326 -18.52 -11.21 11.96
C GLU A 326 -17.21 -11.73 12.57
N THR A 327 -16.12 -11.65 11.83
CA THR A 327 -14.81 -12.10 12.30
C THR A 327 -14.31 -11.27 13.48
N VAL A 328 -14.49 -9.96 13.43
CA VAL A 328 -14.03 -9.03 14.47
C VAL A 328 -14.85 -9.22 15.76
N ILE A 329 -16.17 -9.24 15.67
CA ILE A 329 -17.09 -9.45 16.81
C ILE A 329 -16.79 -10.80 17.49
N HIS A 330 -16.66 -11.86 16.70
CA HIS A 330 -16.32 -13.18 17.24
C HIS A 330 -14.94 -13.20 17.91
N ALA A 331 -13.94 -12.56 17.32
CA ALA A 331 -12.59 -12.53 17.89
C ALA A 331 -12.50 -11.72 19.19
N LEU A 332 -13.28 -10.65 19.32
CA LEU A 332 -13.30 -9.77 20.49
C LEU A 332 -14.33 -10.17 21.55
N ALA A 333 -15.29 -11.02 21.20
CA ALA A 333 -16.46 -11.34 22.01
C ALA A 333 -17.26 -10.08 22.43
N ILE A 334 -17.45 -9.16 21.48
CA ILE A 334 -18.22 -7.92 21.63
C ILE A 334 -19.51 -7.97 20.82
N SER A 335 -20.44 -7.05 21.09
CA SER A 335 -21.66 -6.87 20.31
C SER A 335 -21.46 -6.01 19.06
N ASP A 336 -22.43 -6.04 18.15
CA ASP A 336 -22.48 -5.14 16.99
C ASP A 336 -22.45 -3.67 17.38
N GLY A 337 -23.20 -3.31 18.43
CA GLY A 337 -23.26 -1.93 18.94
C GLY A 337 -21.90 -1.46 19.45
N GLU A 338 -21.20 -2.27 20.23
CA GLU A 338 -19.85 -1.92 20.72
C GLU A 338 -18.84 -1.69 19.59
N LEU A 339 -18.91 -2.46 18.51
CA LEU A 339 -18.06 -2.23 17.33
C LEU A 339 -18.39 -0.91 16.62
N ASP A 340 -19.66 -0.52 16.56
CA ASP A 340 -20.07 0.74 15.96
C ASP A 340 -19.70 1.95 16.85
N GLU A 341 -19.85 1.82 18.17
CA GLU A 341 -19.47 2.86 19.15
C GLU A 341 -17.96 3.11 19.17
N TRP A 342 -17.12 2.07 19.08
CA TRP A 342 -15.66 2.21 19.04
C TRP A 342 -15.21 3.19 17.97
N ARG A 343 -15.88 3.22 16.86
CA ARG A 343 -15.56 4.11 15.74
C ARG A 343 -15.95 5.55 15.96
N MET A 344 -17.03 5.79 16.72
CA MET A 344 -17.57 7.15 16.93
C MET A 344 -16.79 7.93 18.00
N GLY A 345 -16.05 7.22 18.86
CA GLY A 345 -15.26 7.78 19.96
C GLY A 345 -13.81 8.10 19.64
N GLY A 346 -13.34 7.90 18.38
CA GLY A 346 -11.98 8.13 17.94
C GLY A 346 -11.79 9.38 17.06
#